data_8b2d0700525656df3d5904383286d6be
#
_entry.id   8b2d0700525656df3d5904383286d6be
#
_cell.length_a   1.000
_cell.length_b   1.000
_cell.length_c   1.000
_cell.angle_alpha   90.00
_cell.angle_beta   90.00
_cell.angle_gamma   90.00
#
_symmetry.space_group_name_H-M   'P 1'
#
loop_
_entity.id
_entity.type
_entity.pdbx_description
1 polymer ?
#
loop_
_entity_poly.entity_id
_entity_poly.type
_entity_poly.pdbx_seq_one_letter_code
_entity_poly.pdbx_strand_id
1 'polypeptide(L)'
;ISKSKLGSNFFLERKFKTWITPHIKEFRRLFPNFKSDTNLGLALDAAKEFNISILLKGANSIVADNKKAWQLFGTDSQTARAGLGDLLSGFIAGSSAIDLTCRRNITTDFFAKYVLLHSFAASNCKKGSNASAIGDELSKLMRNIKMRQIS
;
A
#
# COMPACT_ATOMS: atom_id res chain seq x y z
N ILE A 1 9.53 4.79 11.54
CA ILE A 1 10.34 3.58 11.75
C ILE A 1 11.65 3.67 10.96
N SER A 2 11.64 4.01 9.66
CA SER A 2 12.86 4.06 8.83
C SER A 2 13.92 5.05 9.29
N LYS A 3 13.58 6.00 10.15
CA LYS A 3 14.50 6.96 10.78
C LYS A 3 14.74 6.68 12.27
N SER A 4 14.09 5.66 12.82
CA SER A 4 14.24 5.26 14.23
C SER A 4 15.38 4.26 14.40
N LYS A 5 15.88 4.14 15.62
CA LYS A 5 16.90 3.13 15.99
C LYS A 5 16.33 1.69 16.06
N LEU A 6 15.01 1.53 15.94
CA LEU A 6 14.34 0.23 16.08
C LEU A 6 14.65 -0.75 14.92
N GLY A 7 14.97 -0.22 13.74
CA GLY A 7 15.31 -1.05 12.57
C GLY A 7 14.20 -2.03 12.17
N SER A 8 14.58 -3.03 11.38
CA SER A 8 13.65 -4.06 10.88
C SER A 8 13.25 -5.10 11.93
N ASN A 9 14.05 -5.31 12.97
CA ASN A 9 13.75 -6.28 14.04
C ASN A 9 12.45 -5.96 14.79
N PHE A 10 12.03 -4.69 14.79
CA PHE A 10 10.72 -4.29 15.30
C PHE A 10 9.57 -5.10 14.70
N PHE A 11 9.67 -5.53 13.44
CA PHE A 11 8.62 -6.29 12.79
C PHE A 11 8.50 -7.73 13.30
N LEU A 12 9.60 -8.34 13.73
CA LEU A 12 9.62 -9.71 14.28
C LEU A 12 8.89 -9.82 15.62
N GLU A 13 8.82 -8.74 16.37
CA GLU A 13 8.16 -8.70 17.69
C GLU A 13 6.64 -8.48 17.60
N ARG A 14 6.12 -8.15 16.41
CA ARG A 14 4.70 -7.82 16.24
C ARG A 14 3.82 -9.06 16.17
N LYS A 15 2.82 -9.09 17.05
CA LYS A 15 1.82 -10.16 17.11
C LYS A 15 0.69 -10.03 16.08
N PHE A 16 0.54 -8.86 15.48
CA PHE A 16 -0.56 -8.56 14.55
C PHE A 16 -0.05 -8.36 13.14
N LYS A 17 -0.93 -8.64 12.16
CA LYS A 17 -0.65 -8.33 10.74
C LYS A 17 -0.17 -6.89 10.60
N THR A 18 0.94 -6.71 9.94
CA THR A 18 1.57 -5.41 9.74
C THR A 18 1.66 -5.14 8.25
N TRP A 19 1.19 -3.99 7.84
CA TRP A 19 1.31 -3.49 6.49
C TRP A 19 2.19 -2.25 6.49
N ILE A 20 3.13 -2.19 5.56
CA ILE A 20 4.01 -1.03 5.39
C ILE A 20 3.99 -0.56 3.94
N THR A 21 4.20 0.75 3.76
CA THR A 21 4.09 1.41 2.45
C THR A 21 5.33 2.22 2.09
N PRO A 22 6.54 1.61 2.11
CA PRO A 22 7.76 2.34 1.81
C PRO A 22 7.90 2.67 0.32
N HIS A 23 8.55 3.78 -0.01
CA HIS A 23 9.22 3.91 -1.29
C HIS A 23 10.61 3.25 -1.25
N ILE A 24 11.27 3.07 -2.39
CA ILE A 24 12.53 2.29 -2.48
C ILE A 24 13.64 2.81 -1.53
N LYS A 25 13.77 4.11 -1.33
CA LYS A 25 14.78 4.68 -0.42
C LYS A 25 14.45 4.38 1.06
N GLU A 26 13.17 4.40 1.44
CA GLU A 26 12.71 4.00 2.77
C GLU A 26 12.90 2.51 2.97
N PHE A 27 12.55 1.70 1.97
CA PHE A 27 12.75 0.26 1.99
C PHE A 27 14.21 -0.11 2.26
N ARG A 28 15.15 0.46 1.50
CA ARG A 28 16.58 0.18 1.68
C ARG A 28 17.14 0.62 3.04
N ARG A 29 16.54 1.61 3.70
CA ARG A 29 16.90 1.98 5.08
C ARG A 29 16.33 1.00 6.10
N LEU A 30 15.12 0.48 5.89
CA LEU A 30 14.49 -0.50 6.77
C LEU A 30 15.16 -1.86 6.66
N PHE A 31 15.55 -2.24 5.45
CA PHE A 31 16.04 -3.56 5.08
C PHE A 31 17.40 -3.46 4.34
N PRO A 32 18.47 -2.99 4.99
CA PRO A 32 19.75 -2.71 4.32
C PRO A 32 20.46 -3.97 3.81
N ASN A 33 20.17 -5.12 4.39
CA ASN A 33 20.84 -6.39 4.06
C ASN A 33 20.22 -7.13 2.88
N PHE A 34 19.01 -6.71 2.42
CA PHE A 34 18.36 -7.36 1.29
C PHE A 34 18.98 -6.91 -0.02
N LYS A 35 19.42 -7.89 -0.81
CA LYS A 35 20.00 -7.69 -2.13
C LYS A 35 19.22 -8.52 -3.13
N SER A 36 18.63 -7.88 -4.11
CA SER A 36 17.98 -8.52 -5.24
C SER A 36 18.09 -7.58 -6.44
N ASP A 37 18.19 -8.15 -7.62
CA ASP A 37 18.25 -7.40 -8.89
C ASP A 37 16.90 -6.78 -9.25
N THR A 38 15.84 -7.22 -8.59
CA THR A 38 14.48 -6.74 -8.83
C THR A 38 13.80 -6.21 -7.58
N ASN A 39 12.99 -5.17 -7.74
CA ASN A 39 12.15 -4.66 -6.66
C ASN A 39 11.13 -5.71 -6.17
N LEU A 40 10.70 -6.61 -7.07
CA LEU A 40 9.83 -7.72 -6.73
C LEU A 40 10.50 -8.69 -5.75
N GLY A 41 11.72 -9.11 -6.06
CA GLY A 41 12.51 -9.95 -5.17
C GLY A 41 12.74 -9.30 -3.81
N LEU A 42 13.16 -8.03 -3.78
CA LEU A 42 13.33 -7.27 -2.54
C LEU A 42 12.07 -7.28 -1.67
N ALA A 43 10.91 -7.02 -2.26
CA ALA A 43 9.65 -6.96 -1.53
C ALA A 43 9.23 -8.35 -1.00
N LEU A 44 9.37 -9.40 -1.81
CA LEU A 44 9.04 -10.78 -1.43
C LEU A 44 9.94 -11.28 -0.30
N ASP A 45 11.25 -11.11 -0.41
CA ASP A 45 12.22 -11.60 0.57
C ASP A 45 11.99 -10.95 1.92
N ALA A 46 11.85 -9.62 1.96
CA ALA A 46 11.56 -8.91 3.19
C ALA A 46 10.18 -9.26 3.78
N ALA A 47 9.15 -9.39 2.94
CA ALA A 47 7.83 -9.77 3.39
C ALA A 47 7.81 -11.16 4.03
N LYS A 48 8.57 -12.10 3.45
CA LYS A 48 8.73 -13.47 3.95
C LYS A 48 9.48 -13.51 5.27
N GLU A 49 10.63 -12.83 5.35
CA GLU A 49 11.48 -12.86 6.54
C GLU A 49 10.78 -12.23 7.76
N PHE A 50 10.13 -11.10 7.57
CA PHE A 50 9.48 -10.37 8.67
C PHE A 50 7.99 -10.69 8.84
N ASN A 51 7.43 -11.60 8.04
CA ASN A 51 6.00 -11.96 8.06
C ASN A 51 5.08 -10.74 8.02
N ILE A 52 5.35 -9.81 7.12
CA ILE A 52 4.60 -8.57 6.92
C ILE A 52 4.09 -8.46 5.50
N SER A 53 3.13 -7.57 5.25
CA SER A 53 2.77 -7.20 3.89
C SER A 53 3.39 -5.85 3.54
N ILE A 54 3.97 -5.75 2.35
CA ILE A 54 4.73 -4.59 1.89
C ILE A 54 4.10 -4.05 0.61
N LEU A 55 3.78 -2.75 0.60
CA LEU A 55 3.61 -1.99 -0.61
C LEU A 55 4.91 -1.24 -0.90
N LEU A 56 5.71 -1.74 -1.82
CA LEU A 56 6.86 -1.02 -2.34
C LEU A 56 6.39 -0.06 -3.44
N LYS A 57 6.34 1.24 -3.08
CA LYS A 57 5.88 2.30 -3.98
C LYS A 57 6.89 2.59 -5.09
N GLY A 58 6.40 2.70 -6.33
CA GLY A 58 7.20 3.00 -7.51
C GLY A 58 6.32 3.20 -8.75
N ALA A 59 6.93 3.40 -9.92
CA ALA A 59 6.22 3.46 -11.20
C ALA A 59 5.39 2.20 -11.45
N ASN A 60 5.92 1.05 -11.06
CA ASN A 60 5.21 -0.21 -10.95
C ASN A 60 5.22 -0.61 -9.48
N SER A 61 4.18 -0.24 -8.75
CA SER A 61 4.06 -0.56 -7.34
C SER A 61 3.92 -2.07 -7.12
N ILE A 62 4.51 -2.57 -6.06
CA ILE A 62 4.51 -4.01 -5.73
C ILE A 62 3.86 -4.18 -4.37
N VAL A 63 2.84 -5.02 -4.30
CA VAL A 63 2.26 -5.48 -3.04
C VAL A 63 2.67 -6.92 -2.83
N ALA A 64 3.37 -7.22 -1.74
CA ALA A 64 3.88 -8.55 -1.43
C ALA A 64 3.53 -8.97 -0.01
N ASP A 65 3.36 -10.27 0.20
CA ASP A 65 3.33 -10.93 1.50
C ASP A 65 4.29 -12.13 1.50
N ASN A 66 4.23 -12.95 2.54
CA ASN A 66 5.09 -14.13 2.69
C ASN A 66 4.77 -15.27 1.71
N LYS A 67 3.71 -15.15 0.87
CA LYS A 67 3.25 -16.20 -0.05
C LYS A 67 3.22 -15.75 -1.51
N LYS A 68 2.87 -14.50 -1.76
CA LYS A 68 2.61 -13.99 -3.12
C LYS A 68 2.91 -12.51 -3.25
N ALA A 69 3.04 -12.06 -4.49
CA ALA A 69 3.15 -10.64 -4.81
C ALA A 69 2.27 -10.27 -6.00
N TRP A 70 1.82 -9.02 -5.97
CA TRP A 70 1.12 -8.34 -7.05
C TRP A 70 2.00 -7.21 -7.56
N GLN A 71 2.29 -7.20 -8.84
CA GLN A 71 2.90 -6.05 -9.50
C GLN A 71 1.79 -5.27 -10.19
N LEU A 72 1.62 -4.02 -9.79
CA LEU A 72 0.57 -3.13 -10.27
C LEU A 72 1.15 -2.24 -11.36
N PHE A 73 0.70 -2.45 -12.59
CA PHE A 73 1.10 -1.65 -13.74
C PHE A 73 0.22 -0.40 -13.85
N GLY A 74 0.77 0.69 -14.40
CA GLY A 74 0.02 1.92 -14.65
C GLY A 74 -0.25 2.76 -13.39
N THR A 75 0.43 2.49 -12.28
CA THR A 75 0.48 3.43 -11.16
C THR A 75 1.38 4.59 -11.57
N ASP A 76 0.84 5.52 -12.36
CA ASP A 76 1.57 6.56 -13.06
C ASP A 76 2.43 7.40 -12.11
N SER A 77 3.71 7.57 -12.44
CA SER A 77 4.64 8.48 -11.77
C SER A 77 4.17 9.95 -11.83
N GLN A 78 3.27 10.29 -12.75
CA GLN A 78 2.65 11.62 -12.83
C GLN A 78 1.76 11.95 -11.61
N THR A 79 1.38 10.95 -10.82
CA THR A 79 0.65 11.09 -9.56
C THR A 79 1.57 11.24 -8.34
N ALA A 80 2.89 11.20 -8.51
CA ALA A 80 3.84 11.38 -7.40
C ALA A 80 3.85 12.84 -6.91
N ARG A 81 2.98 13.15 -5.95
CA ARG A 81 2.85 14.49 -5.34
C ARG A 81 2.96 14.39 -3.83
N ALA A 82 3.30 15.52 -3.22
CA ALA A 82 3.31 15.63 -1.76
C ALA A 82 1.94 15.26 -1.16
N GLY A 83 1.93 14.46 -0.10
CA GLY A 83 0.74 14.04 0.61
C GLY A 83 0.01 12.82 0.04
N LEU A 84 0.29 12.39 -1.20
CA LEU A 84 -0.40 11.21 -1.77
C LEU A 84 -0.02 9.90 -1.10
N GLY A 85 1.21 9.77 -0.63
CA GLY A 85 1.63 8.62 0.16
C GLY A 85 0.89 8.52 1.49
N ASP A 86 0.66 9.66 2.14
CA ASP A 86 -0.06 9.74 3.41
C ASP A 86 -1.55 9.49 3.21
N LEU A 87 -2.15 10.06 2.14
CA LEU A 87 -3.52 9.77 1.75
C LEU A 87 -3.72 8.26 1.48
N LEU A 88 -2.83 7.64 0.71
CA LEU A 88 -2.88 6.20 0.44
C LEU A 88 -2.79 5.39 1.73
N SER A 89 -1.85 5.71 2.61
CA SER A 89 -1.67 4.98 3.88
C SER A 89 -2.89 5.14 4.79
N GLY A 90 -3.45 6.34 4.89
CA GLY A 90 -4.68 6.62 5.64
C GLY A 90 -5.90 5.90 5.05
N PHE A 91 -6.04 5.90 3.72
CA PHE A 91 -7.12 5.20 3.01
C PHE A 91 -7.06 3.68 3.25
N ILE A 92 -5.88 3.09 3.14
CA ILE A 92 -5.67 1.66 3.41
C ILE A 92 -6.02 1.33 4.86
N ALA A 93 -5.50 2.10 5.81
CA ALA A 93 -5.75 1.87 7.24
C ALA A 93 -7.24 2.00 7.59
N GLY A 94 -7.90 3.07 7.14
CA GLY A 94 -9.32 3.30 7.38
C GLY A 94 -10.22 2.25 6.75
N SER A 95 -9.97 1.89 5.47
CA SER A 95 -10.73 0.87 4.77
C SER A 95 -10.56 -0.51 5.43
N SER A 96 -9.34 -0.84 5.85
CA SER A 96 -9.05 -2.10 6.55
C SER A 96 -9.75 -2.15 7.92
N ALA A 97 -9.79 -1.05 8.66
CA ALA A 97 -10.51 -0.98 9.92
C ALA A 97 -12.02 -1.25 9.74
N ILE A 98 -12.62 -0.65 8.70
CA ILE A 98 -14.04 -0.89 8.35
C ILE A 98 -14.27 -2.37 8.00
N ASP A 99 -13.40 -2.97 7.18
CA ASP A 99 -13.55 -4.38 6.80
C ASP A 99 -13.40 -5.31 8.01
N LEU A 100 -12.50 -5.00 8.94
CA LEU A 100 -12.37 -5.75 10.21
C LEU A 100 -13.65 -5.65 11.06
N THR A 101 -14.28 -4.48 11.16
CA THR A 101 -15.55 -4.34 11.89
C THR A 101 -16.68 -5.14 11.24
N CYS A 102 -16.64 -5.31 9.92
CA CYS A 102 -17.54 -6.17 9.16
C CYS A 102 -17.15 -7.66 9.20
N ARG A 103 -16.24 -8.05 10.08
CA ARG A 103 -15.70 -9.43 10.23
C ARG A 103 -15.12 -10.00 8.93
N ARG A 104 -14.64 -9.18 8.02
CA ARG A 104 -13.97 -9.61 6.80
C ARG A 104 -12.53 -10.00 7.11
N ASN A 105 -12.08 -11.10 6.52
CA ASN A 105 -10.68 -11.48 6.64
C ASN A 105 -9.82 -10.58 5.73
N ILE A 106 -9.02 -9.72 6.32
CA ILE A 106 -8.14 -8.81 5.59
C ILE A 106 -6.91 -9.56 5.11
N THR A 107 -6.79 -9.66 3.79
CA THR A 107 -5.71 -10.33 3.08
C THR A 107 -4.88 -9.31 2.30
N THR A 108 -3.75 -9.75 1.76
CA THR A 108 -2.92 -8.95 0.85
C THR A 108 -3.64 -8.59 -0.45
N ASP A 109 -4.65 -9.37 -0.85
CA ASP A 109 -5.51 -9.01 -1.99
C ASP A 109 -6.32 -7.72 -1.73
N PHE A 110 -6.84 -7.55 -0.49
CA PHE A 110 -7.46 -6.29 -0.09
C PHE A 110 -6.46 -5.13 -0.15
N PHE A 111 -5.23 -5.36 0.31
CA PHE A 111 -4.18 -4.35 0.23
C PHE A 111 -3.93 -3.93 -1.23
N ALA A 112 -3.73 -4.88 -2.15
CA ALA A 112 -3.56 -4.61 -3.57
C ALA A 112 -4.78 -3.86 -4.16
N LYS A 113 -5.99 -4.27 -3.79
CA LYS A 113 -7.25 -3.64 -4.22
C LYS A 113 -7.34 -2.16 -3.81
N TYR A 114 -6.97 -1.83 -2.57
CA TYR A 114 -6.98 -0.43 -2.11
C TYR A 114 -5.94 0.41 -2.83
N VAL A 115 -4.77 -0.14 -3.14
CA VAL A 115 -3.75 0.54 -3.94
C VAL A 115 -4.26 0.83 -5.36
N LEU A 116 -4.94 -0.14 -5.99
CA LEU A 116 -5.56 0.05 -7.31
C LEU A 116 -6.66 1.10 -7.29
N LEU A 117 -7.54 1.08 -6.27
CA LEU A 117 -8.59 2.09 -6.12
C LEU A 117 -8.02 3.50 -5.97
N HIS A 118 -6.95 3.66 -5.17
CA HIS A 118 -6.27 4.93 -5.03
C HIS A 118 -5.67 5.40 -6.36
N SER A 119 -5.01 4.51 -7.10
CA SER A 119 -4.43 4.82 -8.42
C SER A 119 -5.53 5.21 -9.42
N PHE A 120 -6.64 4.50 -9.42
CA PHE A 120 -7.79 4.80 -10.27
C PHE A 120 -8.43 6.16 -9.93
N ALA A 121 -8.61 6.47 -8.64
CA ALA A 121 -9.09 7.79 -8.22
C ALA A 121 -8.15 8.91 -8.69
N ALA A 122 -6.84 8.69 -8.56
CA ALA A 122 -5.84 9.66 -9.01
C ALA A 122 -5.87 9.88 -10.53
N SER A 123 -6.12 8.82 -11.32
CA SER A 123 -6.23 8.91 -12.78
C SER A 123 -7.51 9.62 -13.25
N ASN A 124 -8.59 9.54 -12.47
CA ASN A 124 -9.85 10.24 -12.76
C ASN A 124 -9.76 11.75 -12.45
N CYS A 125 -8.79 12.17 -11.68
CA CYS A 125 -8.59 13.58 -11.35
C CYS A 125 -7.81 14.31 -12.46
N LYS A 126 -8.08 15.62 -12.60
CA LYS A 126 -7.31 16.45 -13.53
C LYS A 126 -5.81 16.41 -13.17
N LYS A 127 -4.98 16.45 -14.20
CA LYS A 127 -3.53 16.58 -14.02
C LYS A 127 -3.24 17.81 -13.16
N GLY A 128 -2.51 17.65 -12.06
CA GLY A 128 -2.26 18.75 -11.13
C GLY A 128 -3.17 18.77 -9.88
N SER A 129 -4.20 17.92 -9.78
CA SER A 129 -5.08 17.85 -8.60
C SER A 129 -4.30 17.55 -7.31
N ASN A 130 -4.69 18.16 -6.21
CA ASN A 130 -4.09 17.92 -4.89
C ASN A 130 -4.61 16.62 -4.24
N ALA A 131 -4.04 16.25 -3.09
CA ALA A 131 -4.43 15.06 -2.35
C ALA A 131 -5.92 15.09 -1.91
N SER A 132 -6.46 16.26 -1.58
CA SER A 132 -7.87 16.41 -1.19
C SER A 132 -8.81 16.02 -2.33
N ALA A 133 -8.59 16.50 -3.55
CA ALA A 133 -9.40 16.16 -4.72
C ALA A 133 -9.38 14.66 -5.01
N ILE A 134 -8.25 14.00 -4.81
CA ILE A 134 -8.14 12.55 -4.96
C ILE A 134 -8.89 11.83 -3.82
N GLY A 135 -8.85 12.36 -2.60
CA GLY A 135 -9.64 11.85 -1.47
C GLY A 135 -11.15 11.93 -1.71
N ASP A 136 -11.62 13.03 -2.30
CA ASP A 136 -13.02 13.21 -2.68
C ASP A 136 -13.44 12.19 -3.76
N GLU A 137 -12.59 11.95 -4.76
CA GLU A 137 -12.83 10.96 -5.80
C GLU A 137 -12.83 9.53 -5.24
N LEU A 138 -11.90 9.20 -4.34
CA LEU A 138 -11.92 7.92 -3.60
C LEU A 138 -13.24 7.73 -2.85
N SER A 139 -13.73 8.77 -2.20
CA SER A 139 -15.01 8.74 -1.46
C SER A 139 -16.19 8.46 -2.37
N LYS A 140 -16.21 9.01 -3.58
CA LYS A 140 -17.24 8.73 -4.60
C LYS A 140 -17.17 7.29 -5.08
N LEU A 141 -15.96 6.80 -5.40
CA LEU A 141 -15.74 5.43 -5.85
C LEU A 141 -16.19 4.41 -4.79
N MET A 142 -15.86 4.63 -3.54
CA MET A 142 -16.25 3.75 -2.44
C MET A 142 -17.77 3.71 -2.23
N ARG A 143 -18.47 4.84 -2.36
CA ARG A 143 -19.94 4.88 -2.33
C ARG A 143 -20.55 4.05 -3.47
N ASN A 144 -20.05 4.21 -4.69
CA ASN A 144 -20.57 3.49 -5.86
C ASN A 144 -20.36 1.98 -5.76
N ILE A 145 -19.24 1.54 -5.18
CA ILE A 145 -18.98 0.10 -4.95
C ILE A 145 -19.97 -0.46 -3.93
N LYS A 146 -20.24 0.25 -2.82
CA LYS A 146 -21.20 -0.18 -1.81
C LYS A 146 -22.61 -0.28 -2.36
N MET A 147 -23.06 0.66 -3.17
CA MET A 147 -24.39 0.65 -3.77
C MET A 147 -24.60 -0.57 -4.68
N ARG A 148 -23.58 -0.99 -5.45
CA ARG A 148 -23.65 -2.17 -6.33
C ARG A 148 -23.64 -3.51 -5.60
N GLN A 149 -23.31 -3.55 -4.32
CA GLN A 149 -23.33 -4.77 -3.50
C GLN A 149 -24.68 -4.97 -2.77
N ILE A 150 -25.56 -3.99 -2.81
CA ILE A 150 -26.87 -3.99 -2.15
C ILE A 150 -28.00 -4.20 -3.17
N SER A 151 -27.72 -4.02 -4.45
CA SER A 151 -28.63 -4.30 -5.57
C SER A 151 -28.41 -5.72 -6.12
#